data_73c20d5344eb98bd893c5586d1bc8bd0
#
_entry.id   73c20d5344eb98bd893c5586d1bc8bd0
#
_cell.length_a   1.000
_cell.length_b   1.000
_cell.length_c   1.000
_cell.angle_alpha   90.00
_cell.angle_beta   90.00
_cell.angle_gamma   90.00
#
_symmetry.space_group_name_H-M   'P 1'
#
loop_
_entity.id
_entity.type
_entity.pdbx_description
1 polymer ?
#
loop_
_entity_poly.entity_id
_entity_poly.type
_entity_poly.pdbx_seq_one_letter_code
_entity_poly.pdbx_strand_id
1 'polypeptide(L)'
;MLAKVLQQIRFGHKSSAGIAVLHIREHEIQLLIQPAHNQEAAVSVYPVNHGDWQPAMKEALGHVSKMMALTLIISPAMYQIVQLEKPALDEQELLAALPWQIKDLTDIALEELVLDYIDLPAAPGQSAKINVVVSAKSQLQELIAFVTDAKLSLQQILIEEWLIHELTQYADHAALVLMHQPGQDVLLQVIRQGQIQFSRRIRGFNRLHQYNKTDLQQGVFDNLLLEIQRSMDYIESQLKLPPVRSIQLLCSGAERTDLVPLFHQAGFNQVQPLQLRPELQWASAINLNEFWPAIAATVSSNWESTA
;
A
#
# COMPACT_ATOMS: atom_id res chain seq x y z
N MET A 1 8.30 6.01 4.72
CA MET A 1 9.69 5.74 4.42
C MET A 1 10.19 6.18 3.04
N LEU A 2 9.42 6.66 2.12
CA LEU A 2 9.93 7.67 1.16
C LEU A 2 10.53 8.88 1.92
N ALA A 3 10.50 8.77 3.25
CA ALA A 3 10.96 9.76 4.17
C ALA A 3 12.47 10.01 4.16
N LYS A 4 13.32 9.07 3.71
CA LYS A 4 14.78 9.24 3.86
C LYS A 4 15.38 10.11 2.74
N VAL A 5 14.90 10.01 1.51
CA VAL A 5 15.29 10.93 0.42
C VAL A 5 14.46 12.20 0.46
N LEU A 6 13.21 12.12 0.90
CA LEU A 6 12.35 13.26 1.16
C LEU A 6 12.58 13.89 2.56
N GLN A 7 13.49 13.36 3.39
CA GLN A 7 13.90 14.01 4.64
C GLN A 7 14.44 15.43 4.43
N GLN A 8 14.91 15.75 3.23
CA GLN A 8 15.21 17.14 2.84
C GLN A 8 13.94 17.98 2.56
N ILE A 9 12.76 17.36 2.51
CA ILE A 9 11.46 18.01 2.27
C ILE A 9 10.53 17.84 3.49
N ARG A 10 11.07 17.68 4.70
CA ARG A 10 10.26 17.71 5.92
C ARG A 10 9.75 19.13 6.14
N PHE A 11 8.54 19.35 5.67
CA PHE A 11 7.73 20.49 6.05
C PHE A 11 6.76 20.06 7.15
N GLY A 12 6.97 20.46 8.39
CA GLY A 12 5.86 20.51 9.29
C GLY A 12 6.01 19.84 10.64
N HIS A 13 5.67 20.64 11.64
CA HIS A 13 5.39 20.23 13.00
C HIS A 13 4.17 19.28 13.06
N LYS A 14 4.09 18.45 14.11
CA LYS A 14 2.88 17.67 14.42
C LYS A 14 1.67 18.62 14.40
N SER A 15 0.71 18.33 13.52
CA SER A 15 -0.50 19.13 13.41
C SER A 15 -1.40 18.89 14.62
N SER A 16 -1.84 19.97 15.26
CA SER A 16 -2.83 19.92 16.34
C SER A 16 -4.27 19.75 15.85
N ALA A 17 -4.50 19.90 14.53
CA ALA A 17 -5.84 19.91 13.94
C ALA A 17 -6.30 18.55 13.38
N GLY A 18 -5.39 17.59 13.24
CA GLY A 18 -5.67 16.28 12.68
C GLY A 18 -4.83 15.96 11.44
N ILE A 19 -5.22 14.91 10.73
CA ILE A 19 -4.52 14.36 9.58
C ILE A 19 -5.46 14.38 8.37
N ALA A 20 -4.92 14.76 7.21
CA ALA A 20 -5.54 14.56 5.92
C ALA A 20 -4.71 13.56 5.11
N VAL A 21 -5.36 12.59 4.52
CA VAL A 21 -4.73 11.61 3.62
C VAL A 21 -5.38 11.72 2.25
N LEU A 22 -4.57 11.92 1.24
CA LEU A 22 -5.00 12.00 -0.15
C LEU A 22 -4.40 10.83 -0.91
N HIS A 23 -5.26 9.93 -1.38
CA HIS A 23 -4.88 8.75 -2.14
C HIS A 23 -5.17 8.97 -3.62
N ILE A 24 -4.13 9.02 -4.41
CA ILE A 24 -4.20 9.25 -5.86
C ILE A 24 -4.35 7.90 -6.54
N ARG A 25 -5.44 7.72 -7.29
CA ARG A 25 -5.73 6.52 -8.09
C ARG A 25 -5.88 6.89 -9.55
N GLU A 26 -5.92 5.90 -10.43
CA GLU A 26 -6.01 6.11 -11.88
C GLU A 26 -7.30 6.85 -12.29
N HIS A 27 -8.44 6.55 -11.64
CA HIS A 27 -9.75 7.06 -12.02
C HIS A 27 -10.39 7.99 -10.99
N GLU A 28 -9.77 8.15 -9.83
CA GLU A 28 -10.29 8.99 -8.74
C GLU A 28 -9.18 9.41 -7.79
N ILE A 29 -9.44 10.48 -7.04
CA ILE A 29 -8.67 10.85 -5.86
C ILE A 29 -9.56 10.69 -4.64
N GLN A 30 -9.11 9.95 -3.65
CA GLN A 30 -9.80 9.76 -2.39
C GLN A 30 -9.17 10.67 -1.33
N LEU A 31 -9.99 11.38 -0.59
CA LEU A 31 -9.58 12.21 0.54
C LEU A 31 -10.19 11.65 1.82
N LEU A 32 -9.35 11.34 2.79
CA LEU A 32 -9.75 11.04 4.16
C LEU A 32 -9.29 12.18 5.06
N ILE A 33 -10.21 12.73 5.83
CA ILE A 33 -9.92 13.73 6.86
C ILE A 33 -10.24 13.10 8.22
N GLN A 34 -9.23 12.99 9.07
CA GLN A 34 -9.36 12.57 10.46
C GLN A 34 -9.01 13.77 11.35
N PRO A 35 -10.02 14.48 11.89
CA PRO A 35 -9.79 15.58 12.79
C PRO A 35 -9.16 15.10 14.12
N ALA A 36 -8.43 16.00 14.79
CA ALA A 36 -8.01 15.77 16.18
C ALA A 36 -9.24 15.74 17.12
N HIS A 37 -9.08 15.11 18.30
CA HIS A 37 -10.06 15.17 19.38
C HIS A 37 -11.41 14.47 19.13
N ASN A 38 -11.41 13.18 18.76
CA ASN A 38 -12.60 12.31 18.70
C ASN A 38 -13.76 12.80 17.79
N GLN A 39 -13.48 13.62 16.81
CA GLN A 39 -14.45 13.93 15.78
C GLN A 39 -14.47 12.79 14.74
N GLU A 40 -15.62 12.58 14.13
CA GLU A 40 -15.77 11.55 13.09
C GLU A 40 -14.88 11.84 11.89
N ALA A 41 -14.22 10.80 11.39
CA ALA A 41 -13.47 10.89 10.14
C ALA A 41 -14.42 10.98 8.96
N ALA A 42 -14.07 11.80 7.97
CA ALA A 42 -14.84 11.97 6.75
C ALA A 42 -14.03 11.51 5.54
N VAL A 43 -14.72 10.93 4.56
CA VAL A 43 -14.14 10.53 3.27
C VAL A 43 -14.88 11.21 2.12
N SER A 44 -14.13 11.56 1.08
CA SER A 44 -14.66 12.14 -0.16
C SER A 44 -13.92 11.56 -1.35
N VAL A 45 -14.58 11.47 -2.49
CA VAL A 45 -14.03 10.95 -3.74
C VAL A 45 -14.19 11.98 -4.84
N TYR A 46 -13.13 12.22 -5.59
CA TYR A 46 -13.06 13.17 -6.69
C TYR A 46 -12.70 12.39 -7.96
N PRO A 47 -13.57 12.35 -8.98
CA PRO A 47 -13.32 11.58 -10.19
C PRO A 47 -12.20 12.19 -11.03
N VAL A 48 -11.34 11.34 -11.55
CA VAL A 48 -10.28 11.69 -12.52
C VAL A 48 -10.82 11.39 -13.92
N ASN A 49 -10.97 12.43 -14.74
CA ASN A 49 -11.50 12.33 -16.08
C ASN A 49 -10.37 12.24 -17.11
N HIS A 50 -10.43 11.24 -17.99
CA HIS A 50 -9.47 11.06 -19.09
C HIS A 50 -7.99 11.03 -18.66
N GLY A 51 -7.71 10.56 -17.44
CA GLY A 51 -6.36 10.51 -16.88
C GLY A 51 -5.80 11.87 -16.38
N ASP A 52 -6.57 12.95 -16.52
CA ASP A 52 -6.21 14.26 -15.97
C ASP A 52 -6.61 14.36 -14.49
N TRP A 53 -5.65 14.13 -13.62
CA TRP A 53 -5.84 14.14 -12.17
C TRP A 53 -5.75 15.55 -11.55
N GLN A 54 -5.24 16.54 -12.29
CA GLN A 54 -4.97 17.90 -11.77
C GLN A 54 -6.21 18.62 -11.26
N PRO A 55 -7.37 18.62 -11.96
CA PRO A 55 -8.60 19.24 -11.46
C PRO A 55 -9.10 18.58 -10.17
N ALA A 56 -9.12 17.25 -10.12
CA ALA A 56 -9.53 16.48 -8.95
C ALA A 56 -8.60 16.73 -7.75
N MET A 57 -7.29 16.81 -8.00
CA MET A 57 -6.29 17.15 -6.98
C MET A 57 -6.53 18.55 -6.39
N LYS A 58 -6.73 19.53 -7.26
CA LYS A 58 -6.98 20.91 -6.83
C LYS A 58 -8.26 21.03 -6.00
N GLU A 59 -9.32 20.34 -6.41
CA GLU A 59 -10.58 20.31 -5.69
C GLU A 59 -10.41 19.64 -4.32
N ALA A 60 -9.81 18.45 -4.27
CA ALA A 60 -9.56 17.73 -3.03
C ALA A 60 -8.71 18.54 -2.02
N LEU A 61 -7.62 19.16 -2.48
CA LEU A 61 -6.76 20.00 -1.64
C LEU A 61 -7.50 21.23 -1.10
N GLY A 62 -8.50 21.74 -1.83
CA GLY A 62 -9.35 22.86 -1.39
C GLY A 62 -10.17 22.57 -0.13
N HIS A 63 -10.41 21.29 0.18
CA HIS A 63 -11.14 20.85 1.38
C HIS A 63 -10.23 20.55 2.58
N VAL A 64 -8.90 20.56 2.39
CA VAL A 64 -7.94 20.30 3.47
C VAL A 64 -7.65 21.58 4.25
N SER A 65 -7.80 21.54 5.58
CA SER A 65 -7.41 22.66 6.44
C SER A 65 -5.90 22.85 6.43
N LYS A 66 -5.45 24.11 6.34
CA LYS A 66 -4.02 24.48 6.41
C LYS A 66 -3.34 24.12 7.72
N MET A 67 -4.11 23.80 8.74
CA MET A 67 -3.60 23.37 10.05
C MET A 67 -3.44 21.86 10.15
N MET A 68 -3.84 21.09 9.13
CA MET A 68 -3.68 19.63 9.08
C MET A 68 -2.36 19.22 8.43
N ALA A 69 -1.80 18.12 8.88
CA ALA A 69 -0.72 17.46 8.19
C ALA A 69 -1.29 16.64 7.01
N LEU A 70 -0.71 16.78 5.82
CA LEU A 70 -1.13 16.05 4.63
C LEU A 70 -0.19 14.90 4.32
N THR A 71 -0.75 13.71 4.16
CA THR A 71 -0.07 12.53 3.60
C THR A 71 -0.60 12.27 2.20
N LEU A 72 0.28 12.02 1.24
CA LEU A 72 -0.08 11.55 -0.10
C LEU A 72 0.19 10.04 -0.21
N ILE A 73 -0.72 9.31 -0.83
CA ILE A 73 -0.51 7.94 -1.32
C ILE A 73 -0.55 8.00 -2.83
N ILE A 74 0.55 7.60 -3.47
CA ILE A 74 0.67 7.66 -4.93
C ILE A 74 0.17 6.39 -5.59
N SER A 75 -0.37 6.54 -6.81
CA SER A 75 -0.87 5.44 -7.63
C SER A 75 0.25 4.45 -7.99
N PRO A 76 -0.05 3.14 -8.05
CA PRO A 76 0.87 2.13 -8.56
C PRO A 76 1.43 2.41 -9.97
N ALA A 77 0.77 3.25 -10.75
CA ALA A 77 1.28 3.70 -12.04
C ALA A 77 2.45 4.71 -11.94
N MET A 78 2.68 5.26 -10.73
CA MET A 78 3.69 6.31 -10.49
C MET A 78 4.99 5.77 -9.88
N TYR A 79 5.08 4.48 -9.60
CA TYR A 79 6.28 3.88 -9.03
C TYR A 79 6.48 2.44 -9.51
N GLN A 80 7.69 1.95 -9.32
CA GLN A 80 8.07 0.55 -9.51
C GLN A 80 8.69 0.03 -8.22
N ILE A 81 8.55 -1.26 -7.96
CA ILE A 81 9.21 -1.93 -6.83
C ILE A 81 10.19 -2.94 -7.40
N VAL A 82 11.47 -2.80 -7.02
CA VAL A 82 12.55 -3.69 -7.43
C VAL A 82 13.09 -4.39 -6.20
N GLN A 83 13.14 -5.73 -6.22
CA GLN A 83 13.73 -6.50 -5.14
C GLN A 83 15.21 -6.79 -5.44
N LEU A 84 16.07 -6.51 -4.47
CA LEU A 84 17.51 -6.73 -4.55
C LEU A 84 18.02 -7.49 -3.33
N GLU A 85 19.19 -8.17 -3.47
CA GLU A 85 19.99 -8.52 -2.31
C GLU A 85 20.54 -7.25 -1.68
N LYS A 86 20.44 -7.14 -0.35
CA LYS A 86 20.94 -5.96 0.38
C LYS A 86 22.46 -5.97 0.39
N PRO A 87 23.13 -4.97 -0.20
CA PRO A 87 24.58 -4.82 -0.08
C PRO A 87 25.02 -4.67 1.38
N ALA A 88 26.18 -5.19 1.71
CA ALA A 88 26.79 -5.03 3.03
C ALA A 88 27.45 -3.65 3.16
N LEU A 89 26.64 -2.60 3.10
CA LEU A 89 27.03 -1.19 3.19
C LEU A 89 26.31 -0.55 4.37
N ASP A 90 26.83 0.54 4.89
CA ASP A 90 26.06 1.38 5.81
C ASP A 90 24.90 2.08 5.08
N GLU A 91 24.01 2.71 5.83
CA GLU A 91 22.78 3.28 5.28
C GLU A 91 23.04 4.40 4.27
N GLN A 92 24.04 5.25 4.51
CA GLN A 92 24.36 6.37 3.62
C GLN A 92 25.01 5.87 2.33
N GLU A 93 25.93 4.91 2.45
CA GLU A 93 26.58 4.26 1.32
C GLU A 93 25.56 3.46 0.49
N LEU A 94 24.64 2.75 1.15
CA LEU A 94 23.58 2.01 0.49
C LEU A 94 22.69 2.92 -0.35
N LEU A 95 22.19 4.02 0.22
CA LEU A 95 21.35 4.99 -0.51
C LEU A 95 22.10 5.61 -1.70
N ALA A 96 23.42 5.85 -1.58
CA ALA A 96 24.23 6.37 -2.68
C ALA A 96 24.49 5.31 -3.78
N ALA A 97 24.56 4.03 -3.41
CA ALA A 97 24.83 2.94 -4.34
C ALA A 97 23.57 2.44 -5.09
N LEU A 98 22.40 2.52 -4.45
CA LEU A 98 21.14 1.97 -5.00
C LEU A 98 20.79 2.48 -6.40
N PRO A 99 20.91 3.78 -6.76
CA PRO A 99 20.59 4.25 -8.10
C PRO A 99 21.38 3.51 -9.19
N TRP A 100 22.64 3.22 -8.94
CA TRP A 100 23.51 2.51 -9.87
C TRP A 100 23.16 1.02 -10.01
N GLN A 101 22.66 0.40 -8.93
CA GLN A 101 22.26 -1.01 -8.95
C GLN A 101 20.94 -1.25 -9.65
N ILE A 102 20.04 -0.26 -9.63
CA ILE A 102 18.69 -0.41 -10.20
C ILE A 102 18.52 0.21 -11.58
N LYS A 103 19.49 1.01 -12.07
CA LYS A 103 19.39 1.74 -13.35
C LYS A 103 18.98 0.86 -14.55
N ASP A 104 19.41 -0.39 -14.57
CA ASP A 104 19.10 -1.35 -15.64
C ASP A 104 17.84 -2.21 -15.34
N LEU A 105 17.20 -1.98 -14.19
CA LEU A 105 16.00 -2.69 -13.73
C LEU A 105 14.74 -1.81 -13.74
N THR A 106 14.88 -0.56 -14.16
CA THR A 106 13.78 0.42 -14.25
C THR A 106 13.87 1.19 -15.56
N ASP A 107 12.73 1.66 -16.07
CA ASP A 107 12.66 2.51 -17.26
C ASP A 107 12.87 3.99 -16.93
N ILE A 108 13.13 4.34 -15.67
CA ILE A 108 13.34 5.72 -15.22
C ILE A 108 14.82 6.08 -15.40
N ALA A 109 15.11 7.18 -16.07
CA ALA A 109 16.48 7.68 -16.27
C ALA A 109 17.14 7.99 -14.91
N LEU A 110 18.45 7.75 -14.80
CA LEU A 110 19.19 7.85 -13.53
C LEU A 110 19.05 9.23 -12.86
N GLU A 111 19.05 10.30 -13.65
CA GLU A 111 18.87 11.69 -13.18
C GLU A 111 17.46 12.01 -12.66
N GLU A 112 16.48 11.21 -13.08
CA GLU A 112 15.09 11.31 -12.67
C GLU A 112 14.72 10.36 -11.52
N LEU A 113 15.65 9.49 -11.10
CA LEU A 113 15.37 8.51 -10.05
C LEU A 113 15.21 9.17 -8.68
N VAL A 114 14.06 8.95 -8.06
CA VAL A 114 13.84 9.10 -6.62
C VAL A 114 13.52 7.73 -6.07
N LEU A 115 14.19 7.33 -5.00
CA LEU A 115 14.04 5.99 -4.44
C LEU A 115 13.99 6.01 -2.91
N ASP A 116 13.39 4.95 -2.36
CA ASP A 116 13.47 4.56 -0.96
C ASP A 116 13.40 3.04 -0.86
N TYR A 117 13.68 2.45 0.29
CA TYR A 117 13.65 0.99 0.44
C TYR A 117 13.14 0.54 1.80
N ILE A 118 12.65 -0.68 1.86
CA ILE A 118 12.39 -1.41 3.10
C ILE A 118 13.21 -2.70 3.14
N ASP A 119 13.67 -3.04 4.34
CA ASP A 119 14.25 -4.34 4.60
C ASP A 119 13.18 -5.43 4.57
N LEU A 120 13.50 -6.54 3.93
CA LEU A 120 12.67 -7.73 3.99
C LEU A 120 13.23 -8.67 5.06
N PRO A 121 12.37 -9.28 5.88
CA PRO A 121 12.81 -10.28 6.83
C PRO A 121 13.50 -11.45 6.11
N ALA A 122 14.71 -11.81 6.55
CA ALA A 122 15.47 -12.92 6.00
C ALA A 122 15.43 -14.11 6.94
N ALA A 123 15.25 -15.32 6.38
CA ALA A 123 15.41 -16.54 7.15
C ALA A 123 16.90 -16.76 7.51
N PRO A 124 17.20 -17.46 8.62
CA PRO A 124 18.59 -17.77 8.99
C PRO A 124 19.35 -18.44 7.84
N GLY A 125 20.53 -17.89 7.51
CA GLY A 125 21.39 -18.40 6.43
C GLY A 125 21.02 -17.93 5.02
N GLN A 126 20.04 -17.05 4.87
CA GLN A 126 19.72 -16.40 3.60
C GLN A 126 20.32 -15.00 3.51
N SER A 127 20.62 -14.56 2.28
CA SER A 127 21.01 -13.17 2.01
C SER A 127 19.89 -12.22 2.39
N ALA A 128 20.23 -11.13 3.09
CA ALA A 128 19.27 -10.05 3.34
C ALA A 128 18.80 -9.47 2.02
N LYS A 129 17.51 -9.16 1.92
CA LYS A 129 16.88 -8.55 0.74
C LYS A 129 16.20 -7.24 1.10
N ILE A 130 16.10 -6.37 0.11
CA ILE A 130 15.37 -5.10 0.21
C ILE A 130 14.39 -5.00 -0.95
N ASN A 131 13.26 -4.36 -0.69
CA ASN A 131 12.39 -3.84 -1.74
C ASN A 131 12.68 -2.36 -1.90
N VAL A 132 13.18 -1.98 -3.07
CA VAL A 132 13.43 -0.59 -3.45
C VAL A 132 12.23 -0.10 -4.24
N VAL A 133 11.60 0.98 -3.79
CA VAL A 133 10.61 1.71 -4.56
C VAL A 133 11.29 2.82 -5.32
N VAL A 134 10.94 2.96 -6.60
CA VAL A 134 11.47 4.02 -7.47
C VAL A 134 10.33 4.77 -8.13
N SER A 135 10.49 6.08 -8.24
CA SER A 135 9.53 6.98 -8.90
C SER A 135 10.30 8.06 -9.68
N ALA A 136 9.63 8.65 -10.69
CA ALA A 136 10.21 9.76 -11.42
C ALA A 136 10.14 11.06 -10.60
N LYS A 137 11.27 11.75 -10.49
CA LYS A 137 11.41 13.01 -9.77
C LYS A 137 10.44 14.08 -10.26
N SER A 138 10.29 14.21 -11.57
CA SER A 138 9.37 15.15 -12.20
C SER A 138 7.93 14.95 -11.77
N GLN A 139 7.46 13.68 -11.70
CA GLN A 139 6.10 13.37 -11.22
C GLN A 139 5.89 13.75 -9.76
N LEU A 140 6.87 13.44 -8.89
CA LEU A 140 6.76 13.81 -7.48
C LEU A 140 6.82 15.32 -7.28
N GLN A 141 7.67 16.02 -8.04
CA GLN A 141 7.75 17.48 -8.01
C GLN A 141 6.43 18.15 -8.42
N GLU A 142 5.74 17.61 -9.42
CA GLU A 142 4.43 18.10 -9.83
C GLU A 142 3.40 17.96 -8.69
N LEU A 143 3.31 16.81 -8.04
CA LEU A 143 2.44 16.61 -6.88
C LEU A 143 2.76 17.57 -5.73
N ILE A 144 4.05 17.74 -5.41
CA ILE A 144 4.52 18.62 -4.35
C ILE A 144 4.18 20.08 -4.69
N ALA A 145 4.26 20.50 -5.96
CA ALA A 145 3.89 21.83 -6.39
C ALA A 145 2.41 22.14 -6.10
N PHE A 146 1.49 21.21 -6.41
CA PHE A 146 0.07 21.37 -6.08
C PHE A 146 -0.18 21.57 -4.57
N VAL A 147 0.50 20.78 -3.74
CA VAL A 147 0.39 20.90 -2.27
C VAL A 147 0.95 22.22 -1.79
N THR A 148 2.08 22.64 -2.36
CA THR A 148 2.75 23.92 -2.01
C THR A 148 1.90 25.11 -2.42
N ASP A 149 1.33 25.11 -3.62
CA ASP A 149 0.44 26.17 -4.12
C ASP A 149 -0.83 26.29 -3.27
N ALA A 150 -1.35 25.16 -2.77
CA ALA A 150 -2.46 25.14 -1.81
C ALA A 150 -2.05 25.62 -0.41
N LYS A 151 -0.76 25.87 -0.16
CA LYS A 151 -0.18 26.26 1.15
C LYS A 151 -0.47 25.26 2.25
N LEU A 152 -0.43 23.97 1.89
CA LEU A 152 -0.61 22.83 2.81
C LEU A 152 0.74 22.28 3.25
N SER A 153 0.77 21.66 4.43
CA SER A 153 1.96 21.02 4.98
C SER A 153 2.00 19.55 4.56
N LEU A 154 2.83 19.23 3.57
CA LEU A 154 3.09 17.83 3.18
C LEU A 154 3.99 17.18 4.23
N GLN A 155 3.52 16.09 4.81
CA GLN A 155 4.27 15.34 5.82
C GLN A 155 5.05 14.18 5.19
N GLN A 156 4.41 13.43 4.29
CA GLN A 156 5.02 12.26 3.65
C GLN A 156 4.30 11.86 2.36
N ILE A 157 5.00 11.07 1.54
CA ILE A 157 4.45 10.40 0.37
C ILE A 157 4.62 8.89 0.58
N LEU A 158 3.56 8.11 0.39
CA LEU A 158 3.50 6.67 0.66
C LEU A 158 3.09 5.91 -0.58
N ILE A 159 3.33 4.60 -0.57
CA ILE A 159 2.82 3.64 -1.55
C ILE A 159 1.92 2.62 -0.86
N GLU A 160 0.93 2.08 -1.59
CA GLU A 160 -0.04 1.14 -1.04
C GLU A 160 0.61 -0.11 -0.44
N GLU A 161 1.60 -0.69 -1.14
CA GLU A 161 2.23 -1.94 -0.75
C GLU A 161 2.86 -1.92 0.64
N TRP A 162 3.17 -0.73 1.17
CA TRP A 162 3.82 -0.61 2.47
C TRP A 162 2.86 -0.23 3.61
N LEU A 163 1.55 -0.31 3.36
CA LEU A 163 0.55 0.17 4.31
C LEU A 163 -0.25 -0.92 5.00
N ILE A 164 -0.46 -2.09 4.37
CA ILE A 164 -1.42 -3.07 4.88
C ILE A 164 -1.07 -3.62 6.27
N HIS A 165 0.23 -3.75 6.58
CA HIS A 165 0.66 -4.23 7.90
C HIS A 165 0.21 -3.30 9.03
N GLU A 166 -0.07 -2.04 8.72
CA GLU A 166 -0.62 -1.07 9.67
C GLU A 166 -2.07 -1.35 10.05
N LEU A 167 -2.80 -2.10 9.24
CA LEU A 167 -4.19 -2.47 9.51
C LEU A 167 -4.29 -3.77 10.29
N THR A 168 -3.32 -4.68 10.10
CA THR A 168 -3.42 -6.06 10.59
C THR A 168 -3.09 -6.16 12.07
N GLN A 169 -3.75 -7.10 12.74
CA GLN A 169 -3.37 -7.45 14.10
C GLN A 169 -2.02 -8.18 14.09
N TYR A 170 -1.25 -7.94 15.16
CA TYR A 170 -0.01 -8.68 15.35
C TYR A 170 -0.30 -10.17 15.53
N ALA A 171 0.38 -11.02 14.78
CA ALA A 171 0.29 -12.47 14.91
C ALA A 171 1.65 -13.12 14.64
N ASP A 172 1.98 -14.17 15.42
CA ASP A 172 3.23 -14.93 15.24
C ASP A 172 3.20 -15.84 14.03
N HIS A 173 2.01 -16.22 13.56
CA HIS A 173 1.84 -17.02 12.37
C HIS A 173 1.76 -16.14 11.11
N ALA A 174 2.17 -16.70 9.98
CA ALA A 174 2.05 -16.04 8.69
C ALA A 174 0.58 -16.01 8.24
N ALA A 175 0.07 -14.84 7.91
CA ALA A 175 -1.24 -14.64 7.31
C ALA A 175 -1.08 -14.07 5.88
N LEU A 176 -1.81 -14.65 4.93
CA LEU A 176 -1.92 -14.10 3.58
C LEU A 176 -3.06 -13.10 3.58
N VAL A 177 -2.79 -11.89 3.11
CA VAL A 177 -3.80 -10.85 2.89
C VAL A 177 -4.00 -10.69 1.40
N LEU A 178 -5.22 -10.91 0.94
CA LEU A 178 -5.64 -10.73 -0.44
C LEU A 178 -6.46 -9.45 -0.55
N MET A 179 -5.95 -8.49 -1.29
CA MET A 179 -6.56 -7.17 -1.45
C MET A 179 -6.96 -6.93 -2.90
N HIS A 180 -8.18 -6.45 -3.09
CA HIS A 180 -8.64 -6.01 -4.39
C HIS A 180 -9.48 -4.74 -4.29
N GLN A 181 -9.16 -3.78 -5.12
CA GLN A 181 -9.95 -2.56 -5.33
C GLN A 181 -10.38 -2.49 -6.81
N PRO A 182 -11.55 -1.91 -7.12
CA PRO A 182 -12.01 -1.76 -8.48
C PRO A 182 -10.98 -1.10 -9.40
N GLY A 183 -10.73 -1.72 -10.55
CA GLY A 183 -9.78 -1.23 -11.54
C GLY A 183 -8.30 -1.57 -11.26
N GLN A 184 -7.97 -2.13 -10.09
CA GLN A 184 -6.60 -2.51 -9.74
C GLN A 184 -6.39 -4.02 -9.77
N ASP A 185 -5.17 -4.43 -10.07
CA ASP A 185 -4.76 -5.81 -9.92
C ASP A 185 -4.79 -6.25 -8.46
N VAL A 186 -5.03 -7.54 -8.23
CA VAL A 186 -5.04 -8.10 -6.88
C VAL A 186 -3.67 -7.96 -6.24
N LEU A 187 -3.60 -7.33 -5.07
CA LEU A 187 -2.40 -7.29 -4.25
C LEU A 187 -2.43 -8.44 -3.24
N LEU A 188 -1.43 -9.31 -3.30
CA LEU A 188 -1.23 -10.41 -2.37
C LEU A 188 -0.03 -10.10 -1.49
N GLN A 189 -0.22 -10.12 -0.17
CA GLN A 189 0.87 -9.96 0.78
C GLN A 189 0.84 -11.02 1.86
N VAL A 190 2.01 -11.39 2.36
CA VAL A 190 2.15 -12.24 3.54
C VAL A 190 2.71 -11.39 4.67
N ILE A 191 2.00 -11.38 5.78
CA ILE A 191 2.33 -10.61 6.97
C ILE A 191 2.57 -11.57 8.13
N ARG A 192 3.62 -11.32 8.88
CA ARG A 192 3.96 -12.04 10.11
C ARG A 192 4.62 -11.08 11.08
N GLN A 193 4.22 -11.11 12.34
CA GLN A 193 4.78 -10.27 13.40
C GLN A 193 4.77 -8.77 13.06
N GLY A 194 3.69 -8.31 12.40
CA GLY A 194 3.56 -6.92 11.97
C GLY A 194 4.48 -6.49 10.83
N GLN A 195 5.15 -7.43 10.15
CA GLN A 195 6.07 -7.15 9.06
C GLN A 195 5.63 -7.81 7.76
N ILE A 196 5.82 -7.11 6.65
CA ILE A 196 5.60 -7.65 5.31
C ILE A 196 6.75 -8.60 4.98
N GLN A 197 6.41 -9.89 4.83
CA GLN A 197 7.36 -10.94 4.45
C GLN A 197 7.47 -11.11 2.94
N PHE A 198 6.34 -10.86 2.25
CA PHE A 198 6.20 -11.02 0.82
C PHE A 198 5.12 -10.10 0.29
N SER A 199 5.30 -9.57 -0.92
CA SER A 199 4.33 -8.72 -1.61
C SER A 199 4.38 -8.98 -3.11
N ARG A 200 3.21 -9.17 -3.73
CA ARG A 200 3.09 -9.37 -5.18
C ARG A 200 1.74 -8.87 -5.70
N ARG A 201 1.75 -8.15 -6.84
CA ARG A 201 0.52 -7.89 -7.61
C ARG A 201 0.27 -9.03 -8.60
N ILE A 202 -0.94 -9.60 -8.55
CA ILE A 202 -1.40 -10.67 -9.44
C ILE A 202 -2.16 -10.00 -10.57
N ARG A 203 -1.55 -9.99 -11.77
CA ARG A 203 -2.11 -9.34 -12.94
C ARG A 203 -3.29 -10.10 -13.53
N GLY A 204 -4.18 -9.36 -14.21
CA GLY A 204 -5.33 -9.91 -14.91
C GLY A 204 -6.61 -10.02 -14.07
N PHE A 205 -6.60 -9.52 -12.83
CA PHE A 205 -7.74 -9.54 -11.93
C PHE A 205 -8.29 -8.15 -11.59
N ASN A 206 -7.97 -7.13 -12.38
CA ASN A 206 -8.43 -5.75 -12.17
C ASN A 206 -9.96 -5.60 -12.24
N ARG A 207 -10.67 -6.57 -12.83
CA ARG A 207 -12.12 -6.64 -12.90
C ARG A 207 -12.75 -7.62 -11.92
N LEU A 208 -12.03 -8.11 -10.93
CA LEU A 208 -12.54 -9.11 -9.99
C LEU A 208 -13.88 -8.68 -9.36
N HIS A 209 -14.05 -7.40 -9.05
CA HIS A 209 -15.28 -6.81 -8.51
C HIS A 209 -16.52 -6.88 -9.43
N GLN A 210 -16.32 -7.15 -10.73
CA GLN A 210 -17.42 -7.24 -11.73
C GLN A 210 -17.93 -8.67 -11.90
N TYR A 211 -17.19 -9.68 -11.41
CA TYR A 211 -17.57 -11.07 -11.56
C TYR A 211 -18.62 -11.46 -10.52
N ASN A 212 -19.66 -12.12 -10.98
CA ASN A 212 -20.65 -12.76 -10.12
C ASN A 212 -20.16 -14.16 -9.70
N LYS A 213 -20.93 -14.82 -8.81
CA LYS A 213 -20.59 -16.15 -8.32
C LYS A 213 -20.41 -17.20 -9.44
N THR A 214 -21.23 -17.13 -10.48
CA THR A 214 -21.14 -18.07 -11.62
C THR A 214 -19.87 -17.84 -12.40
N ASP A 215 -19.50 -16.58 -12.67
CA ASP A 215 -18.24 -16.23 -13.35
C ASP A 215 -17.03 -16.73 -12.57
N LEU A 216 -17.04 -16.52 -11.24
CA LEU A 216 -15.98 -17.03 -10.37
C LEU A 216 -15.84 -18.54 -10.46
N GLN A 217 -16.95 -19.28 -10.48
CA GLN A 217 -16.96 -20.74 -10.59
C GLN A 217 -16.61 -21.27 -11.99
N GLN A 218 -16.69 -20.43 -13.01
CA GLN A 218 -16.33 -20.79 -14.40
C GLN A 218 -14.86 -20.57 -14.74
N GLY A 219 -13.96 -20.63 -13.74
CA GLY A 219 -12.52 -20.66 -13.90
C GLY A 219 -11.81 -19.38 -13.47
N VAL A 220 -12.49 -18.29 -13.18
CA VAL A 220 -11.85 -17.06 -12.67
C VAL A 220 -11.20 -17.35 -11.31
N PHE A 221 -11.93 -18.04 -10.41
CA PHE A 221 -11.40 -18.42 -9.11
C PHE A 221 -10.25 -19.42 -9.22
N ASP A 222 -10.36 -20.41 -10.11
CA ASP A 222 -9.30 -21.43 -10.30
C ASP A 222 -7.99 -20.78 -10.76
N ASN A 223 -8.07 -19.79 -11.66
CA ASN A 223 -6.90 -19.03 -12.08
C ASN A 223 -6.31 -18.20 -10.94
N LEU A 224 -7.15 -17.54 -10.14
CA LEU A 224 -6.71 -16.79 -8.95
C LEU A 224 -6.05 -17.74 -7.94
N LEU A 225 -6.67 -18.88 -7.67
CA LEU A 225 -6.18 -19.91 -6.76
C LEU A 225 -4.80 -20.42 -7.20
N LEU A 226 -4.61 -20.67 -8.50
CA LEU A 226 -3.33 -21.10 -9.05
C LEU A 226 -2.22 -20.07 -8.78
N GLU A 227 -2.51 -18.79 -8.97
CA GLU A 227 -1.53 -17.72 -8.69
C GLU A 227 -1.22 -17.60 -7.18
N ILE A 228 -2.21 -17.82 -6.33
CA ILE A 228 -2.01 -17.87 -4.87
C ILE A 228 -1.13 -19.06 -4.50
N GLN A 229 -1.43 -20.26 -5.02
CA GLN A 229 -0.63 -21.46 -4.78
C GLN A 229 0.83 -21.29 -5.21
N ARG A 230 1.06 -20.75 -6.41
CA ARG A 230 2.42 -20.43 -6.90
C ARG A 230 3.16 -19.47 -5.94
N SER A 231 2.45 -18.51 -5.39
CA SER A 231 3.03 -17.57 -4.43
C SER A 231 3.37 -18.25 -3.10
N MET A 232 2.50 -19.15 -2.62
CA MET A 232 2.73 -19.93 -1.39
C MET A 232 3.92 -20.90 -1.58
N ASP A 233 4.00 -21.59 -2.70
CA ASP A 233 5.12 -22.47 -3.04
C ASP A 233 6.45 -21.72 -3.07
N TYR A 234 6.45 -20.51 -3.64
CA TYR A 234 7.62 -19.63 -3.64
C TYR A 234 8.03 -19.22 -2.21
N ILE A 235 7.06 -18.82 -1.39
CA ILE A 235 7.27 -18.41 -0.01
C ILE A 235 7.88 -19.54 0.83
N GLU A 236 7.36 -20.76 0.69
CA GLU A 236 7.85 -21.92 1.44
C GLU A 236 9.18 -22.45 0.89
N SER A 237 9.30 -22.57 -0.43
CA SER A 237 10.47 -23.20 -1.06
C SER A 237 11.67 -22.26 -1.19
N GLN A 238 11.44 -20.98 -1.54
CA GLN A 238 12.51 -20.04 -1.84
C GLN A 238 12.79 -19.10 -0.67
N LEU A 239 11.76 -18.59 0.01
CA LEU A 239 11.94 -17.69 1.14
C LEU A 239 12.10 -18.43 2.46
N LYS A 240 11.82 -19.75 2.50
CA LYS A 240 11.90 -20.60 3.70
C LYS A 240 11.08 -20.05 4.88
N LEU A 241 9.99 -19.35 4.57
CA LEU A 241 9.08 -18.84 5.58
C LEU A 241 8.15 -19.95 6.08
N PRO A 242 7.62 -19.83 7.30
CA PRO A 242 6.62 -20.76 7.80
C PRO A 242 5.37 -20.80 6.92
N PRO A 243 4.68 -21.96 6.84
CA PRO A 243 3.45 -22.09 6.08
C PRO A 243 2.41 -21.03 6.48
N VAL A 244 1.73 -20.49 5.47
CA VAL A 244 0.59 -19.60 5.68
C VAL A 244 -0.55 -20.37 6.33
N ARG A 245 -1.11 -19.84 7.44
CA ARG A 245 -2.18 -20.51 8.18
C ARG A 245 -3.56 -19.91 7.96
N SER A 246 -3.63 -18.66 7.55
CA SER A 246 -4.90 -17.96 7.36
C SER A 246 -4.87 -17.07 6.12
N ILE A 247 -6.04 -16.90 5.50
CA ILE A 247 -6.26 -15.95 4.42
C ILE A 247 -7.21 -14.88 4.95
N GLN A 248 -6.81 -13.64 4.84
CA GLN A 248 -7.65 -12.48 5.16
C GLN A 248 -8.01 -11.75 3.86
N LEU A 249 -9.29 -11.50 3.67
CA LEU A 249 -9.82 -10.88 2.45
C LEU A 249 -10.15 -9.41 2.70
N LEU A 250 -9.61 -8.55 1.85
CA LEU A 250 -9.89 -7.12 1.79
C LEU A 250 -10.28 -6.78 0.36
N CYS A 251 -11.47 -7.19 -0.04
CA CYS A 251 -11.98 -7.05 -1.39
C CYS A 251 -13.25 -6.21 -1.39
N SER A 252 -13.43 -5.39 -2.43
CA SER A 252 -14.64 -4.58 -2.62
C SER A 252 -15.77 -5.45 -3.19
N GLY A 253 -17.01 -5.05 -2.89
CA GLY A 253 -18.18 -5.62 -3.53
C GLY A 253 -18.61 -7.01 -3.06
N ALA A 254 -19.36 -7.70 -3.90
CA ALA A 254 -19.95 -9.00 -3.60
C ALA A 254 -18.91 -10.13 -3.62
N GLU A 255 -17.80 -9.98 -4.35
CA GLU A 255 -16.75 -11.02 -4.46
C GLU A 255 -16.20 -11.48 -3.11
N ARG A 256 -16.17 -10.59 -2.10
CA ARG A 256 -15.71 -10.96 -0.75
C ARG A 256 -16.55 -12.09 -0.14
N THR A 257 -17.87 -12.05 -0.30
CA THR A 257 -18.78 -13.08 0.23
C THR A 257 -18.77 -14.33 -0.62
N ASP A 258 -18.53 -14.20 -1.91
CA ASP A 258 -18.49 -15.33 -2.85
C ASP A 258 -17.14 -16.06 -2.82
N LEU A 259 -16.03 -15.38 -2.54
CA LEU A 259 -14.69 -15.98 -2.46
C LEU A 259 -14.51 -16.89 -1.24
N VAL A 260 -15.08 -16.54 -0.07
CA VAL A 260 -14.90 -17.34 1.16
C VAL A 260 -15.32 -18.80 0.97
N PRO A 261 -16.54 -19.14 0.48
CA PRO A 261 -16.92 -20.52 0.27
C PRO A 261 -16.09 -21.23 -0.81
N LEU A 262 -15.59 -20.51 -1.82
CA LEU A 262 -14.73 -21.10 -2.86
C LEU A 262 -13.37 -21.49 -2.29
N PHE A 263 -12.78 -20.65 -1.43
CA PHE A 263 -11.55 -21.00 -0.72
C PHE A 263 -11.75 -22.20 0.21
N HIS A 264 -12.88 -22.28 0.93
CA HIS A 264 -13.18 -23.45 1.75
C HIS A 264 -13.29 -24.74 0.92
N GLN A 265 -13.94 -24.68 -0.26
CA GLN A 265 -14.01 -25.81 -1.19
C GLN A 265 -12.63 -26.22 -1.71
N ALA A 266 -11.71 -25.28 -1.86
CA ALA A 266 -10.32 -25.52 -2.25
C ALA A 266 -9.42 -26.00 -1.07
N GLY A 267 -9.98 -26.21 0.12
CA GLY A 267 -9.27 -26.77 1.28
C GLY A 267 -8.68 -25.75 2.25
N PHE A 268 -8.93 -24.45 2.07
CA PHE A 268 -8.48 -23.41 3.01
C PHE A 268 -9.50 -23.25 4.14
N ASN A 269 -9.16 -23.70 5.34
CA ASN A 269 -10.08 -23.69 6.47
C ASN A 269 -10.18 -22.37 7.23
N GLN A 270 -9.15 -21.51 7.15
CA GLN A 270 -9.08 -20.24 7.86
C GLN A 270 -9.12 -19.08 6.86
N VAL A 271 -10.30 -18.78 6.35
CA VAL A 271 -10.55 -17.66 5.42
C VAL A 271 -11.59 -16.73 6.02
N GLN A 272 -11.26 -15.46 6.16
CA GLN A 272 -12.13 -14.47 6.77
C GLN A 272 -11.88 -13.06 6.20
N PRO A 273 -12.82 -12.14 6.36
CA PRO A 273 -12.55 -10.72 6.12
C PRO A 273 -11.39 -10.22 6.97
N LEU A 274 -10.63 -9.26 6.46
CA LEU A 274 -9.56 -8.61 7.23
C LEU A 274 -10.12 -8.05 8.54
N GLN A 275 -9.45 -8.39 9.63
CA GLN A 275 -9.76 -7.86 10.95
C GLN A 275 -8.79 -6.73 11.30
N LEU A 276 -9.36 -5.53 11.49
CA LEU A 276 -8.59 -4.38 11.93
C LEU A 276 -8.04 -4.57 13.34
N ARG A 277 -6.87 -4.05 13.57
CA ARG A 277 -6.35 -3.91 14.93
C ARG A 277 -7.23 -2.94 15.76
N PRO A 278 -7.27 -3.12 17.09
CA PRO A 278 -8.22 -2.39 17.96
C PRO A 278 -8.14 -0.86 17.82
N GLU A 279 -6.96 -0.32 17.61
CA GLU A 279 -6.70 1.12 17.50
C GLU A 279 -7.38 1.77 16.29
N LEU A 280 -7.79 0.95 15.31
CA LEU A 280 -8.44 1.39 14.08
C LEU A 280 -9.96 1.16 14.06
N GLN A 281 -10.54 0.81 15.19
CA GLN A 281 -12.00 0.57 15.30
C GLN A 281 -12.84 1.80 14.93
N TRP A 282 -12.30 3.02 15.08
CA TRP A 282 -12.92 4.26 14.62
C TRP A 282 -13.25 4.25 13.11
N ALA A 283 -12.48 3.51 12.33
CA ALA A 283 -12.68 3.39 10.89
C ALA A 283 -13.81 2.42 10.50
N SER A 284 -14.47 1.78 11.47
CA SER A 284 -15.55 0.81 11.19
C SER A 284 -16.76 1.42 10.47
N ALA A 285 -16.96 2.74 10.59
CA ALA A 285 -18.00 3.49 9.86
C ALA A 285 -17.61 3.79 8.40
N ILE A 286 -16.34 3.65 8.03
CA ILE A 286 -15.83 3.89 6.69
C ILE A 286 -15.77 2.56 5.92
N ASN A 287 -16.06 2.58 4.63
CA ASN A 287 -15.89 1.39 3.79
C ASN A 287 -14.40 0.99 3.71
N LEU A 288 -13.99 0.07 4.59
CA LEU A 288 -12.61 -0.40 4.67
C LEU A 288 -12.09 -0.92 3.34
N ASN A 289 -12.92 -1.66 2.59
CA ASN A 289 -12.47 -2.27 1.33
C ASN A 289 -12.09 -1.22 0.26
N GLU A 290 -12.62 -0.03 0.38
CA GLU A 290 -12.38 1.06 -0.57
C GLU A 290 -11.31 2.04 -0.07
N PHE A 291 -11.32 2.37 1.22
CA PHE A 291 -10.46 3.41 1.80
C PHE A 291 -9.30 2.88 2.64
N TRP A 292 -9.02 1.56 2.59
CA TRP A 292 -7.99 0.97 3.44
C TRP A 292 -6.60 1.63 3.34
N PRO A 293 -6.11 2.10 2.17
CA PRO A 293 -4.80 2.74 2.13
C PRO A 293 -4.80 4.05 2.91
N ALA A 294 -5.88 4.84 2.76
CA ALA A 294 -6.02 6.10 3.48
C ALA A 294 -6.15 5.88 5.00
N ILE A 295 -6.90 4.86 5.43
CA ILE A 295 -7.04 4.49 6.85
C ILE A 295 -5.66 4.07 7.41
N ALA A 296 -4.94 3.20 6.71
CA ALA A 296 -3.62 2.74 7.13
C ALA A 296 -2.62 3.88 7.26
N ALA A 297 -2.65 4.84 6.33
CA ALA A 297 -1.75 5.99 6.34
C ALA A 297 -1.96 6.92 7.54
N THR A 298 -3.12 6.92 8.19
CA THR A 298 -3.35 7.74 9.41
C THR A 298 -2.50 7.28 10.59
N VAL A 299 -2.14 6.01 10.66
CA VAL A 299 -1.31 5.44 11.74
C VAL A 299 0.16 5.35 11.35
N SER A 300 0.47 5.23 10.06
CA SER A 300 1.83 5.23 9.53
C SER A 300 2.60 6.54 9.85
N SER A 301 1.90 7.64 10.11
CA SER A 301 2.49 8.91 10.52
C SER A 301 3.11 8.88 11.93
N ASN A 302 2.81 7.86 12.75
CA ASN A 302 3.31 7.72 14.11
C ASN A 302 4.62 6.93 14.22
N TRP A 303 5.19 6.44 13.11
CA TRP A 303 6.38 5.58 13.05
C TRP A 303 7.64 6.19 13.70
N GLU A 304 7.71 7.50 13.86
CA GLU A 304 8.93 8.17 14.37
C GLU A 304 9.11 8.17 15.90
N SER A 305 8.19 7.61 16.67
CA SER A 305 8.29 7.66 18.12
C SER A 305 8.98 6.46 18.77
N THR A 306 9.46 5.48 17.98
CA THR A 306 10.00 4.20 18.49
C THR A 306 11.38 3.81 17.92
N ALA A 307 12.10 4.73 17.28
CA ALA A 307 13.49 4.49 16.85
C ALA A 307 14.49 5.28 17.67
#